data_d3f80637ac2be890a1fa8f721c0e9f48
#
_entry.id   d3f80637ac2be890a1fa8f721c0e9f48
#
_cell.length_a   1.000
_cell.length_b   1.000
_cell.length_c   1.000
_cell.angle_alpha   90.00
_cell.angle_beta   90.00
_cell.angle_gamma   90.00
#
_symmetry.space_group_name_H-M   'P 1'
#
loop_
_entity.id
_entity.type
_entity.pdbx_description
1 polymer ?
#
loop_
_entity_poly.entity_id
_entity_poly.type
_entity_poly.pdbx_seq_one_letter_code
_entity_poly.pdbx_strand_id
1 'polypeptide(L)'
;AYLFTFFNDPTHSLFMAVSYDGYTFTAVNEGQPVISGDSIAAQRGIRDPHIYRAPNGMFYIAMTDLHVFGKQRGLRKTQWERDDKYGWGNNRGLVLMKSKDLIHWTHTEVFVNETFPENFGELGCAWAPQTIWDPAVEKLMVYFTIRQHPGGRTKLYYSYANEEFTALE
;
A
#
# COMPACT_ATOMS: atom_id res chain seq x y z
N ALA A 1 -15.43 -5.40 17.88
CA ALA A 1 -14.28 -4.50 17.95
C ALA A 1 -13.94 -3.98 16.55
N TYR A 2 -13.34 -2.81 16.47
CA TYR A 2 -12.92 -2.16 15.24
C TYR A 2 -11.40 -2.10 15.24
N LEU A 3 -10.76 -2.29 14.06
CA LEU A 3 -9.34 -2.12 13.85
C LEU A 3 -9.14 -0.97 12.85
N PHE A 4 -8.31 -0.01 13.21
CA PHE A 4 -7.92 1.11 12.38
C PHE A 4 -6.45 1.00 12.02
N THR A 5 -6.13 1.05 10.73
CA THR A 5 -4.76 1.11 10.22
C THR A 5 -4.47 2.51 9.71
N PHE A 6 -3.29 3.03 10.01
CA PHE A 6 -2.87 4.35 9.59
C PHE A 6 -1.35 4.44 9.45
N PHE A 7 -0.88 5.50 8.85
CA PHE A 7 0.52 5.89 8.77
C PHE A 7 0.69 7.31 9.29
N ASN A 8 1.92 7.73 9.50
CA ASN A 8 2.24 9.13 9.74
C ASN A 8 3.45 9.57 8.91
N ASP A 9 3.53 10.86 8.62
CA ASP A 9 4.62 11.45 7.84
C ASP A 9 6.00 11.38 8.53
N PRO A 10 6.11 11.48 9.87
CA PRO A 10 7.40 11.36 10.53
C PRO A 10 8.12 10.03 10.31
N THR A 11 7.41 8.92 10.22
CA THR A 11 8.01 7.58 10.14
C THR A 11 7.72 6.83 8.85
N HIS A 12 6.63 7.17 8.12
CA HIS A 12 6.15 6.41 6.97
C HIS A 12 6.02 4.91 7.27
N SER A 13 5.51 4.58 8.44
CA SER A 13 5.36 3.22 8.96
C SER A 13 3.90 2.90 9.22
N LEU A 14 3.58 1.60 9.33
CA LEU A 14 2.24 1.12 9.64
C LEU A 14 1.99 1.20 11.14
N PHE A 15 0.91 1.86 11.51
CA PHE A 15 0.35 1.90 12.85
C PHE A 15 -1.02 1.25 12.89
N MET A 16 -1.42 0.79 14.05
CA MET A 16 -2.75 0.26 14.30
C MET A 16 -3.33 0.79 15.60
N ALA A 17 -4.64 0.90 15.63
CA ALA A 17 -5.39 1.22 16.84
C ALA A 17 -6.68 0.38 16.88
N VAL A 18 -7.15 0.09 18.08
CA VAL A 18 -8.36 -0.72 18.32
C VAL A 18 -9.43 0.09 19.04
N SER A 19 -10.68 -0.22 18.75
CA SER A 19 -11.84 0.39 19.39
C SER A 19 -12.91 -0.66 19.66
N TYR A 20 -13.68 -0.48 20.73
CA TYR A 20 -14.88 -1.28 21.03
C TYR A 20 -16.17 -0.58 20.62
N ASP A 21 -16.17 0.75 20.53
CA ASP A 21 -17.32 1.58 20.22
C ASP A 21 -17.29 2.19 18.81
N GLY A 22 -16.15 2.13 18.11
CA GLY A 22 -15.92 2.74 16.80
C GLY A 22 -15.64 4.25 16.84
N TYR A 23 -15.57 4.85 18.01
CA TYR A 23 -15.33 6.29 18.20
C TYR A 23 -14.04 6.58 18.96
N THR A 24 -13.75 5.78 19.98
CA THR A 24 -12.56 5.93 20.82
C THR A 24 -11.55 4.84 20.46
N PHE A 25 -10.41 5.23 19.92
CA PHE A 25 -9.36 4.31 19.48
C PHE A 25 -8.15 4.37 20.42
N THR A 26 -7.68 3.20 20.82
CA THR A 26 -6.46 3.03 21.59
C THR A 26 -5.36 2.49 20.67
N ALA A 27 -4.24 3.18 20.58
CA ALA A 27 -3.09 2.72 19.79
C ALA A 27 -2.56 1.40 20.35
N VAL A 28 -2.24 0.45 19.47
CA VAL A 28 -1.53 -0.76 19.83
C VAL A 28 -0.02 -0.48 19.84
N ASN A 29 0.77 -1.43 20.37
CA ASN A 29 2.23 -1.34 20.44
C ASN A 29 2.72 -0.04 21.10
N GLU A 30 2.00 0.41 22.15
CA GLU A 30 2.34 1.63 22.92
C GLU A 30 2.45 2.89 22.03
N GLY A 31 1.71 2.93 20.91
CA GLY A 31 1.76 4.03 19.96
C GLY A 31 2.97 4.02 19.03
N GLN A 32 3.77 2.98 19.09
CA GLN A 32 4.88 2.78 18.15
C GLN A 32 4.39 2.07 16.89
N PRO A 33 5.12 2.16 15.76
CA PRO A 33 4.79 1.41 14.55
C PRO A 33 4.69 -0.09 14.82
N VAL A 34 3.67 -0.73 14.27
CA VAL A 34 3.59 -2.21 14.30
C VAL A 34 4.50 -2.84 13.25
N ILE A 35 4.75 -2.12 12.14
CA ILE A 35 5.69 -2.52 11.08
C ILE A 35 6.36 -1.26 10.54
N SER A 36 7.68 -1.28 10.44
CA SER A 36 8.46 -0.20 9.85
C SER A 36 8.35 -0.23 8.32
N GLY A 37 8.08 0.93 7.69
CA GLY A 37 8.15 1.07 6.25
C GLY A 37 9.52 0.72 5.65
N ASP A 38 10.58 0.93 6.40
CA ASP A 38 11.96 0.56 6.04
C ASP A 38 12.14 -0.93 5.73
N SER A 39 11.32 -1.79 6.34
CA SER A 39 11.49 -3.24 6.25
C SER A 39 10.64 -3.90 5.18
N ILE A 40 9.67 -3.20 4.61
CA ILE A 40 8.65 -3.80 3.73
C ILE A 40 8.45 -3.09 2.39
N ALA A 41 9.09 -1.92 2.18
CA ALA A 41 8.87 -1.07 1.01
C ALA A 41 10.21 -0.66 0.39
N ALA A 42 10.32 -0.69 -0.94
CA ALA A 42 11.54 -0.31 -1.66
C ALA A 42 11.91 1.16 -1.44
N GLN A 43 10.94 2.06 -1.34
CA GLN A 43 11.18 3.46 -0.99
C GLN A 43 11.41 3.68 0.51
N ARG A 44 11.39 2.61 1.31
CA ARG A 44 11.57 2.64 2.76
C ARG A 44 10.49 3.47 3.48
N GLY A 45 9.27 3.41 2.97
CA GLY A 45 8.12 4.10 3.56
C GLY A 45 6.82 3.68 2.93
N ILE A 46 5.78 3.58 3.75
CA ILE A 46 4.43 3.26 3.30
C ILE A 46 3.47 4.41 3.56
N ARG A 47 2.40 4.46 2.76
CA ARG A 47 1.26 5.37 2.92
C ARG A 47 -0.05 4.65 2.65
N ASP A 48 -1.14 5.27 3.07
CA ASP A 48 -2.52 4.88 2.73
C ASP A 48 -2.85 3.40 3.03
N PRO A 49 -2.53 2.87 4.23
CA PRO A 49 -2.81 1.47 4.54
C PRO A 49 -4.32 1.22 4.59
N HIS A 50 -4.78 0.21 3.85
CA HIS A 50 -6.13 -0.30 3.91
C HIS A 50 -6.13 -1.76 4.36
N ILE A 51 -6.88 -2.07 5.40
CA ILE A 51 -7.04 -3.44 5.90
C ILE A 51 -8.42 -4.00 5.54
N TYR A 52 -8.45 -5.24 5.10
CA TYR A 52 -9.65 -5.99 4.78
C TYR A 52 -9.61 -7.40 5.39
N ARG A 53 -10.70 -7.82 6.02
CA ARG A 53 -10.89 -9.20 6.47
C ARG A 53 -11.77 -9.93 5.47
N ALA A 54 -11.21 -10.91 4.78
CA ALA A 54 -11.92 -11.67 3.77
C ALA A 54 -12.85 -12.75 4.39
N PRO A 55 -13.77 -13.33 3.60
CA PRO A 55 -14.67 -14.40 4.07
C PRO A 55 -13.97 -15.64 4.61
N ASN A 56 -12.74 -15.94 4.13
CA ASN A 56 -11.89 -17.01 4.63
C ASN A 56 -11.25 -16.73 6.00
N GLY A 57 -11.53 -15.54 6.60
CA GLY A 57 -11.00 -15.11 7.89
C GLY A 57 -9.60 -14.49 7.85
N MET A 58 -8.93 -14.53 6.71
CA MET A 58 -7.61 -13.90 6.52
C MET A 58 -7.72 -12.38 6.50
N PHE A 59 -6.69 -11.71 6.97
CA PHE A 59 -6.51 -10.27 6.90
C PHE A 59 -5.53 -9.90 5.78
N TYR A 60 -5.90 -8.92 5.00
CA TYR A 60 -5.12 -8.40 3.88
C TYR A 60 -4.92 -6.90 4.06
N ILE A 61 -3.69 -6.43 3.89
CA ILE A 61 -3.36 -5.00 3.87
C ILE A 61 -2.75 -4.67 2.53
N ALA A 62 -3.23 -3.60 1.90
CA ALA A 62 -2.61 -3.00 0.74
C ALA A 62 -2.18 -1.56 1.06
N MET A 63 -0.99 -1.16 0.63
CA MET A 63 -0.38 0.13 0.95
C MET A 63 0.36 0.70 -0.26
N THR A 64 0.50 2.01 -0.30
CA THR A 64 1.37 2.70 -1.25
C THR A 64 2.82 2.59 -0.80
N ASP A 65 3.74 2.12 -1.66
CA ASP A 65 5.18 2.29 -1.45
C ASP A 65 5.57 3.72 -1.83
N LEU A 66 5.71 4.59 -0.86
CA LEU A 66 6.11 5.98 -1.07
C LEU A 66 6.66 6.62 0.21
N HIS A 67 7.87 7.17 0.12
CA HIS A 67 8.45 8.02 1.16
C HIS A 67 8.63 9.46 0.67
N VAL A 68 7.74 10.39 1.04
CA VAL A 68 7.74 11.78 0.52
C VAL A 68 8.95 12.61 0.98
N PHE A 69 9.62 12.22 2.05
CA PHE A 69 10.82 12.88 2.58
C PHE A 69 12.13 12.10 2.33
N GLY A 70 12.12 11.14 1.40
CA GLY A 70 13.25 10.23 1.20
C GLY A 70 14.55 10.96 0.87
N LYS A 71 14.53 11.99 0.04
CA LYS A 71 15.71 12.83 -0.23
C LYS A 71 16.19 13.57 1.01
N GLN A 72 15.28 14.23 1.72
CA GLN A 72 15.60 14.99 2.94
C GLN A 72 16.23 14.11 4.02
N ARG A 73 15.83 12.84 4.09
CA ARG A 73 16.34 11.86 5.05
C ARG A 73 17.56 11.09 4.55
N GLY A 74 18.07 11.42 3.37
CA GLY A 74 19.25 10.75 2.80
C GLY A 74 18.99 9.32 2.32
N LEU A 75 17.73 8.90 2.17
CA LEU A 75 17.37 7.57 1.67
C LEU A 75 17.59 7.43 0.16
N ARG A 76 17.55 8.56 -0.56
CA ARG A 76 17.83 8.65 -1.99
C ARG A 76 18.32 10.04 -2.38
N LYS A 77 18.92 10.14 -3.59
CA LYS A 77 19.46 11.40 -4.12
C LYS A 77 18.40 12.26 -4.80
N THR A 78 17.35 11.68 -5.34
CA THR A 78 16.25 12.33 -6.05
C THR A 78 15.09 12.67 -5.11
N GLN A 79 14.26 13.66 -5.48
CA GLN A 79 13.06 14.02 -4.69
C GLN A 79 12.06 12.87 -4.66
N TRP A 80 11.85 12.21 -5.80
CA TRP A 80 10.92 11.09 -5.97
C TRP A 80 11.67 9.83 -6.37
N GLU A 81 10.98 8.73 -6.49
CA GLU A 81 11.54 7.44 -6.94
C GLU A 81 12.17 7.55 -8.33
N ARG A 82 11.53 8.32 -9.21
CA ARG A 82 11.98 8.58 -10.58
C ARG A 82 12.11 10.08 -10.84
N ASP A 83 12.48 10.44 -12.07
CA ASP A 83 12.64 11.83 -12.51
C ASP A 83 11.38 12.67 -12.28
N ASP A 84 11.57 13.97 -12.06
CA ASP A 84 10.48 14.93 -11.81
C ASP A 84 9.46 15.00 -12.95
N LYS A 85 9.83 14.62 -14.18
CA LYS A 85 8.89 14.52 -15.31
C LYS A 85 7.69 13.61 -15.03
N TYR A 86 7.86 12.58 -14.17
CA TYR A 86 6.77 11.68 -13.77
C TYR A 86 5.81 12.30 -12.75
N GLY A 87 6.13 13.49 -12.25
CA GLY A 87 5.25 14.30 -11.40
C GLY A 87 5.40 14.02 -9.90
N TRP A 88 4.65 14.76 -9.12
CA TRP A 88 4.66 14.70 -7.66
C TRP A 88 4.32 13.28 -7.17
N GLY A 89 5.08 12.83 -6.17
CA GLY A 89 4.81 11.55 -5.51
C GLY A 89 4.93 10.34 -6.45
N ASN A 90 5.72 10.47 -7.54
CA ASN A 90 5.86 9.36 -8.46
C ASN A 90 6.44 8.15 -7.74
N ASN A 91 5.70 7.05 -7.86
CA ASN A 91 6.06 5.74 -7.32
C ASN A 91 5.54 4.66 -8.26
N ARG A 92 6.09 3.46 -8.14
CA ARG A 92 5.68 2.32 -8.98
C ARG A 92 5.09 1.19 -8.16
N GLY A 93 5.41 1.16 -6.86
CA GLY A 93 5.18 0.03 -5.98
C GLY A 93 3.92 0.14 -5.13
N LEU A 94 3.31 -1.01 -4.89
CA LEU A 94 2.31 -1.26 -3.87
C LEU A 94 2.83 -2.36 -2.95
N VAL A 95 2.65 -2.20 -1.65
CA VAL A 95 2.99 -3.25 -0.66
C VAL A 95 1.72 -4.02 -0.32
N LEU A 96 1.77 -5.33 -0.50
CA LEU A 96 0.70 -6.26 -0.18
C LEU A 96 1.13 -7.12 1.02
N MET A 97 0.24 -7.27 2.00
CA MET A 97 0.50 -8.07 3.20
C MET A 97 -0.69 -8.94 3.54
N LYS A 98 -0.45 -10.15 4.05
CA LYS A 98 -1.51 -11.01 4.60
C LYS A 98 -1.13 -11.59 5.95
N SER A 99 -2.15 -11.81 6.78
CA SER A 99 -2.04 -12.44 8.10
C SER A 99 -3.30 -13.21 8.45
N LYS A 100 -3.16 -14.27 9.24
CA LYS A 100 -4.29 -14.99 9.84
C LYS A 100 -4.62 -14.52 11.26
N ASP A 101 -3.72 -13.80 11.92
CA ASP A 101 -3.79 -13.52 13.36
C ASP A 101 -3.47 -12.05 13.73
N LEU A 102 -3.18 -11.19 12.74
CA LEU A 102 -2.78 -9.78 12.92
C LEU A 102 -1.42 -9.59 13.60
N ILE A 103 -0.69 -10.67 13.85
CA ILE A 103 0.64 -10.68 14.52
C ILE A 103 1.72 -11.08 13.53
N HIS A 104 1.51 -12.19 12.83
CA HIS A 104 2.46 -12.74 11.87
C HIS A 104 2.03 -12.36 10.45
N TRP A 105 2.85 -11.57 9.78
CA TRP A 105 2.59 -11.02 8.45
C TRP A 105 3.58 -11.55 7.42
N THR A 106 3.08 -11.96 6.28
CA THR A 106 3.87 -12.05 5.05
C THR A 106 3.69 -10.78 4.26
N HIS A 107 4.69 -10.37 3.50
CA HIS A 107 4.60 -9.18 2.63
C HIS A 107 5.27 -9.42 1.29
N THR A 108 4.81 -8.66 0.32
CA THR A 108 5.39 -8.59 -1.02
C THR A 108 5.21 -7.18 -1.56
N GLU A 109 6.14 -6.75 -2.37
CA GLU A 109 6.02 -5.52 -3.15
C GLU A 109 5.70 -5.87 -4.60
N VAL A 110 4.72 -5.17 -5.18
CA VAL A 110 4.29 -5.32 -6.56
C VAL A 110 4.54 -4.02 -7.31
N PHE A 111 5.39 -4.07 -8.34
CA PHE A 111 5.65 -2.93 -9.22
C PHE A 111 4.68 -2.96 -10.39
N VAL A 112 3.73 -2.02 -10.39
CA VAL A 112 2.63 -1.96 -11.36
C VAL A 112 3.13 -1.82 -12.80
N ASN A 113 4.20 -1.04 -13.01
CA ASN A 113 4.80 -0.88 -14.34
C ASN A 113 5.48 -2.15 -14.87
N GLU A 114 5.96 -3.01 -13.99
CA GLU A 114 6.60 -4.29 -14.34
C GLU A 114 5.55 -5.39 -14.53
N THR A 115 4.49 -5.34 -13.73
CA THR A 115 3.36 -6.27 -13.83
C THR A 115 2.55 -6.06 -15.11
N PHE A 116 2.34 -4.78 -15.49
CA PHE A 116 1.51 -4.40 -16.65
C PHE A 116 2.26 -3.44 -17.59
N PRO A 117 3.39 -3.84 -18.18
CA PRO A 117 4.29 -2.94 -18.91
C PRO A 117 3.64 -2.30 -20.14
N GLU A 118 2.76 -3.01 -20.83
CA GLU A 118 2.08 -2.50 -22.03
C GLU A 118 1.15 -1.32 -21.73
N ASN A 119 0.52 -1.33 -20.55
CA ASN A 119 -0.43 -0.30 -20.15
C ASN A 119 0.19 0.79 -19.25
N PHE A 120 1.16 0.40 -18.42
CA PHE A 120 1.67 1.23 -17.33
C PHE A 120 3.20 1.32 -17.26
N GLY A 121 3.94 0.93 -18.31
CA GLY A 121 5.40 1.05 -18.35
C GLY A 121 5.92 2.44 -17.99
N GLU A 122 5.20 3.49 -18.43
CA GLU A 122 5.49 4.90 -18.16
C GLU A 122 4.58 5.52 -17.09
N LEU A 123 4.03 4.71 -16.17
CA LEU A 123 3.11 5.23 -15.16
C LEU A 123 3.74 6.36 -14.32
N GLY A 124 2.93 7.34 -13.96
CA GLY A 124 3.37 8.46 -13.13
C GLY A 124 3.24 8.19 -11.63
N CYS A 125 2.27 7.38 -11.22
CA CYS A 125 2.12 6.93 -9.83
C CYS A 125 1.15 5.75 -9.72
N ALA A 126 1.26 5.01 -8.61
CA ALA A 126 0.29 4.02 -8.16
C ALA A 126 0.01 4.26 -6.67
N TRP A 127 -1.20 4.74 -6.31
CA TRP A 127 -1.51 5.23 -4.97
C TRP A 127 -2.75 4.60 -4.35
N ALA A 128 -2.79 4.66 -3.01
CA ALA A 128 -3.95 4.43 -2.18
C ALA A 128 -4.71 3.13 -2.56
N PRO A 129 -4.05 1.96 -2.53
CA PRO A 129 -4.70 0.71 -2.82
C PRO A 129 -5.71 0.35 -1.74
N GLN A 130 -6.82 -0.24 -2.16
CA GLN A 130 -7.80 -0.85 -1.28
C GLN A 130 -8.15 -2.24 -1.79
N THR A 131 -8.63 -3.09 -0.89
CA THR A 131 -8.88 -4.49 -1.17
C THR A 131 -10.31 -4.86 -0.80
N ILE A 132 -10.98 -5.64 -1.65
CA ILE A 132 -12.32 -6.19 -1.39
C ILE A 132 -12.45 -7.57 -2.04
N TRP A 133 -13.23 -8.45 -1.43
CA TRP A 133 -13.61 -9.72 -2.03
C TRP A 133 -14.67 -9.51 -3.10
N ASP A 134 -14.41 -10.03 -4.30
CA ASP A 134 -15.39 -10.07 -5.38
C ASP A 134 -16.03 -11.48 -5.41
N PRO A 135 -17.28 -11.61 -4.98
CA PRO A 135 -17.94 -12.91 -4.92
C PRO A 135 -18.32 -13.48 -6.30
N ALA A 136 -18.33 -12.65 -7.35
CA ALA A 136 -18.70 -13.09 -8.69
C ALA A 136 -17.61 -13.92 -9.37
N VAL A 137 -16.36 -13.65 -9.02
CA VAL A 137 -15.17 -14.34 -9.54
C VAL A 137 -14.35 -15.03 -8.46
N GLU A 138 -14.79 -14.94 -7.20
CA GLU A 138 -14.16 -15.54 -6.02
C GLU A 138 -12.68 -15.15 -5.87
N LYS A 139 -12.37 -13.88 -6.10
CA LYS A 139 -11.01 -13.32 -5.99
C LYS A 139 -10.96 -12.06 -5.12
N LEU A 140 -9.79 -11.78 -4.58
CA LEU A 140 -9.51 -10.47 -3.98
C LEU A 140 -9.23 -9.45 -5.09
N MET A 141 -10.08 -8.45 -5.19
CA MET A 141 -9.87 -7.29 -6.03
C MET A 141 -9.07 -6.24 -5.26
N VAL A 142 -8.00 -5.75 -5.86
CA VAL A 142 -7.22 -4.61 -5.40
C VAL A 142 -7.47 -3.46 -6.36
N TYR A 143 -8.04 -2.36 -5.89
CA TYR A 143 -8.26 -1.17 -6.70
C TYR A 143 -7.41 -0.02 -6.17
N PHE A 144 -6.87 0.78 -7.07
CA PHE A 144 -5.88 1.80 -6.75
C PHE A 144 -5.88 2.91 -7.79
N THR A 145 -5.34 4.06 -7.40
CA THR A 145 -5.24 5.23 -8.27
C THR A 145 -3.95 5.16 -9.09
N ILE A 146 -4.07 5.32 -10.41
CA ILE A 146 -2.92 5.43 -11.33
C ILE A 146 -2.96 6.78 -12.05
N ARG A 147 -1.79 7.41 -12.16
CA ARG A 147 -1.47 8.36 -13.21
C ARG A 147 -0.71 7.60 -14.30
N GLN A 148 -1.41 7.29 -15.40
CA GLN A 148 -0.95 6.33 -16.41
C GLN A 148 0.36 6.73 -17.12
N HIS A 149 0.62 8.03 -17.25
CA HIS A 149 1.83 8.58 -17.88
C HIS A 149 2.17 9.94 -17.26
N PRO A 150 3.39 10.47 -17.47
CA PRO A 150 3.77 11.80 -17.02
C PRO A 150 2.78 12.86 -17.49
N GLY A 151 2.34 13.74 -16.58
CA GLY A 151 1.37 14.80 -16.87
C GLY A 151 -0.07 14.34 -17.08
N GLY A 152 -0.35 13.04 -17.03
CA GLY A 152 -1.69 12.49 -17.13
C GLY A 152 -2.56 12.76 -15.88
N ARG A 153 -3.88 12.64 -16.07
CA ARG A 153 -4.81 12.65 -14.93
C ARG A 153 -4.79 11.32 -14.20
N THR A 154 -5.04 11.37 -12.91
CA THR A 154 -5.27 10.16 -12.11
C THR A 154 -6.62 9.53 -12.43
N LYS A 155 -6.65 8.21 -12.48
CA LYS A 155 -7.85 7.39 -12.65
C LYS A 155 -7.80 6.21 -11.69
N LEU A 156 -8.96 5.69 -11.36
CA LEU A 156 -9.09 4.47 -10.58
C LEU A 156 -9.00 3.26 -11.52
N TYR A 157 -8.18 2.29 -11.13
CA TYR A 157 -8.03 0.99 -11.78
C TYR A 157 -8.17 -0.11 -10.76
N TYR A 158 -8.41 -1.31 -11.23
CA TYR A 158 -8.39 -2.50 -10.38
C TYR A 158 -7.67 -3.66 -11.07
N SER A 159 -7.21 -4.59 -10.27
CA SER A 159 -6.67 -5.87 -10.69
C SER A 159 -7.06 -6.92 -9.64
N TYR A 160 -7.01 -8.18 -9.98
CA TYR A 160 -7.18 -9.24 -8.99
C TYR A 160 -5.83 -9.68 -8.42
N ALA A 161 -5.81 -9.99 -7.14
CA ALA A 161 -4.64 -10.59 -6.54
C ALA A 161 -4.67 -12.10 -6.75
N ASN A 162 -3.48 -12.71 -6.87
CA ASN A 162 -3.36 -14.16 -6.81
C ASN A 162 -3.73 -14.68 -5.41
N GLU A 163 -3.92 -15.99 -5.25
CA GLU A 163 -4.32 -16.62 -4.00
C GLU A 163 -3.34 -16.34 -2.85
N GLU A 164 -2.04 -16.25 -3.18
CA GLU A 164 -0.99 -15.98 -2.20
C GLU A 164 -0.91 -14.52 -1.77
N PHE A 165 -1.62 -13.61 -2.44
CA PHE A 165 -1.54 -12.16 -2.26
C PHE A 165 -0.12 -11.61 -2.46
N THR A 166 0.56 -12.13 -3.48
CA THR A 166 1.95 -11.78 -3.81
C THR A 166 2.10 -11.20 -5.21
N ALA A 167 1.04 -11.22 -6.01
CA ALA A 167 1.01 -10.69 -7.38
C ALA A 167 -0.37 -10.13 -7.72
N LEU A 168 -0.42 -9.24 -8.71
CA LEU A 168 -1.63 -8.75 -9.36
C LEU A 168 -1.71 -9.33 -10.76
N GLU A 169 -2.95 -9.71 -11.17
CA GLU A 169 -3.26 -10.38 -12.45
C GLU A 169 -4.23 -9.55 -13.31
#